data_ebca5559b3c57e97b92f92a54ddcf720
#
_entry.id   ebca5559b3c57e97b92f92a54ddcf720
#
_cell.length_a   1.000
_cell.length_b   1.000
_cell.length_c   1.000
_cell.angle_alpha   90.00
_cell.angle_beta   90.00
_cell.angle_gamma   90.00
#
_symmetry.space_group_name_H-M   'P 1'
#
loop_
_entity.id
_entity.type
_entity.pdbx_description
1 polymer ?
#
loop_
_entity_poly.entity_id
_entity_poly.type
_entity_poly.pdbx_seq_one_letter_code
_entity_poly.pdbx_strand_id
1 'polypeptide(L)'
;MTDIILKADHLKKVFISGKKSMTAVDDVSFELKQGECLGIVGESGSGKSTIAKMITHLESITEGQVFLKGKDITNARGKDLRETYQDIQMVFQMPMESFDPRCTLGDGIGESLRNMGISRTETRKRVENLLERCGLDSEYADRYPHQVSGGQCQRVAIARALAVSPEI
;
A
#
# COMPACT_ATOMS: atom_id res chain seq x y z
N MET A 1 -24.97 10.80 -5.08
CA MET A 1 -24.49 10.35 -3.76
C MET A 1 -23.01 10.01 -3.94
N THR A 2 -22.14 10.62 -3.17
CA THR A 2 -20.69 10.28 -3.24
C THR A 2 -20.51 8.92 -2.60
N ASP A 3 -20.05 7.94 -3.39
CA ASP A 3 -19.94 6.55 -2.91
C ASP A 3 -18.76 6.45 -1.92
N ILE A 4 -19.02 5.83 -0.77
CA ILE A 4 -17.99 5.48 0.21
C ILE A 4 -17.14 4.38 -0.39
N ILE A 5 -15.84 4.67 -0.59
CA ILE A 5 -14.90 3.71 -1.17
C ILE A 5 -14.25 2.85 -0.08
N LEU A 6 -13.97 3.45 1.09
CA LEU A 6 -13.42 2.76 2.25
C LEU A 6 -14.19 3.16 3.52
N LYS A 7 -14.56 2.18 4.33
CA LYS A 7 -15.08 2.38 5.67
C LYS A 7 -14.28 1.56 6.66
N ALA A 8 -13.81 2.19 7.71
CA ALA A 8 -13.28 1.57 8.91
C ALA A 8 -14.34 1.71 10.02
N ASP A 9 -14.66 0.61 10.71
CA ASP A 9 -15.75 0.54 11.67
C ASP A 9 -15.25 -0.09 12.98
N HIS A 10 -15.16 0.73 14.04
CA HIS A 10 -14.75 0.34 15.39
C HIS A 10 -13.40 -0.42 15.43
N LEU A 11 -12.40 0.04 14.66
CA LEU A 11 -11.11 -0.62 14.57
C LEU A 11 -10.36 -0.61 15.89
N LYS A 12 -9.90 -1.80 16.30
CA LYS A 12 -9.04 -1.99 17.47
C LYS A 12 -7.86 -2.89 17.15
N LYS A 13 -6.70 -2.52 17.68
CA LYS A 13 -5.49 -3.33 17.61
C LYS A 13 -4.83 -3.43 18.97
N VAL A 14 -4.71 -4.66 19.44
CA VAL A 14 -3.96 -5.01 20.64
C VAL A 14 -2.77 -5.89 20.24
N PHE A 15 -1.57 -5.46 20.58
CA PHE A 15 -0.36 -6.26 20.48
C PHE A 15 -0.12 -7.02 21.79
N ILE A 16 0.13 -8.32 21.69
CA ILE A 16 0.43 -9.18 22.84
C ILE A 16 1.87 -9.66 22.74
N SER A 17 2.67 -9.41 23.78
CA SER A 17 4.04 -9.89 23.88
C SER A 17 4.23 -10.57 25.25
N GLY A 18 4.16 -11.89 25.28
CA GLY A 18 4.19 -12.69 26.50
C GLY A 18 2.98 -12.35 27.40
N LYS A 19 3.23 -11.81 28.61
CA LYS A 19 2.19 -11.42 29.56
C LYS A 19 1.77 -9.94 29.45
N LYS A 20 2.39 -9.17 28.54
CA LYS A 20 2.09 -7.74 28.36
C LYS A 20 1.19 -7.56 27.14
N SER A 21 0.21 -6.69 27.26
CA SER A 21 -0.63 -6.24 26.15
C SER A 21 -0.49 -4.73 25.98
N MET A 22 -0.51 -4.26 24.74
CA MET A 22 -0.49 -2.83 24.40
C MET A 22 -1.57 -2.57 23.35
N THR A 23 -2.52 -1.71 23.68
CA THR A 23 -3.51 -1.23 22.72
C THR A 23 -2.89 -0.12 21.87
N ALA A 24 -2.73 -0.35 20.60
CA ALA A 24 -2.15 0.61 19.66
C ALA A 24 -3.23 1.41 18.91
N VAL A 25 -4.40 0.84 18.72
CA VAL A 25 -5.59 1.48 18.13
C VAL A 25 -6.78 1.05 18.99
N ASP A 26 -7.61 2.00 19.41
CA ASP A 26 -8.77 1.74 20.24
C ASP A 26 -9.98 2.48 19.70
N ASP A 27 -10.95 1.74 19.20
CA ASP A 27 -12.28 2.19 18.75
C ASP A 27 -12.23 3.32 17.70
N VAL A 28 -11.49 3.11 16.58
CA VAL A 28 -11.37 4.12 15.52
C VAL A 28 -12.30 3.80 14.37
N SER A 29 -13.16 4.77 14.02
CA SER A 29 -14.08 4.68 12.86
C SER A 29 -13.91 5.88 11.95
N PHE A 30 -13.95 5.66 10.63
CA PHE A 30 -13.98 6.71 9.62
C PHE A 30 -14.46 6.16 8.26
N GLU A 31 -14.81 7.09 7.38
CA GLU A 31 -15.18 6.80 6.00
C GLU A 31 -14.35 7.66 5.05
N LEU A 32 -14.01 7.09 3.89
CA LEU A 32 -13.37 7.77 2.78
C LEU A 32 -14.28 7.66 1.56
N LYS A 33 -14.59 8.80 0.95
CA LYS A 33 -15.40 8.86 -0.28
C LYS A 33 -14.49 8.86 -1.51
N GLN A 34 -15.04 8.44 -2.63
CA GLN A 34 -14.33 8.47 -3.90
C GLN A 34 -13.86 9.89 -4.24
N GLY A 35 -12.56 10.03 -4.56
CA GLY A 35 -11.92 11.31 -4.87
C GLY A 35 -11.58 12.17 -3.65
N GLU A 36 -11.86 11.71 -2.43
CA GLU A 36 -11.51 12.38 -1.20
C GLU A 36 -10.08 12.03 -0.75
N CYS A 37 -9.44 12.95 -0.02
CA CYS A 37 -8.18 12.72 0.67
C CYS A 37 -8.40 12.84 2.17
N LEU A 38 -8.18 11.75 2.92
CA LEU A 38 -8.29 11.72 4.38
C LEU A 38 -6.91 11.83 5.03
N GLY A 39 -6.71 12.86 5.86
CA GLY A 39 -5.51 13.03 6.66
C GLY A 39 -5.66 12.44 8.07
N ILE A 40 -4.77 11.52 8.46
CA ILE A 40 -4.68 11.00 9.83
C ILE A 40 -3.52 11.70 10.53
N VAL A 41 -3.80 12.53 11.52
CA VAL A 41 -2.80 13.32 12.27
C VAL A 41 -2.74 12.89 13.74
N GLY A 42 -1.61 13.12 14.40
CA GLY A 42 -1.40 12.78 15.81
C GLY A 42 0.09 12.64 16.12
N GLU A 43 0.42 12.50 17.39
CA GLU A 43 1.79 12.36 17.90
C GLU A 43 2.47 11.08 17.41
N SER A 44 3.82 11.00 17.52
CA SER A 44 4.54 9.76 17.24
C SER A 44 4.07 8.65 18.19
N GLY A 45 3.83 7.47 17.66
CA GLY A 45 3.33 6.33 18.43
C GLY A 45 1.79 6.30 18.67
N SER A 46 1.02 7.29 18.15
CA SER A 46 -0.44 7.32 18.32
C SER A 46 -1.25 6.33 17.48
N GLY A 47 -0.60 5.37 16.81
CA GLY A 47 -1.30 4.31 16.07
C GLY A 47 -1.56 4.58 14.57
N LYS A 48 -1.21 5.76 14.02
CA LYS A 48 -1.46 6.11 12.60
C LYS A 48 -0.99 5.07 11.60
N SER A 49 0.26 4.66 11.72
CA SER A 49 0.84 3.63 10.85
C SER A 49 0.21 2.25 11.06
N THR A 50 -0.27 1.97 12.28
CA THR A 50 -0.99 0.74 12.59
C THR A 50 -2.34 0.72 11.89
N ILE A 51 -3.08 1.84 11.87
CA ILE A 51 -4.35 1.96 11.13
C ILE A 51 -4.10 1.70 9.63
N ALA A 52 -3.11 2.37 9.03
CA ALA A 52 -2.79 2.16 7.62
C ALA A 52 -2.44 0.69 7.31
N LYS A 53 -1.64 0.05 8.17
CA LYS A 53 -1.29 -1.38 8.04
C LYS A 53 -2.48 -2.32 8.21
N MET A 54 -3.43 -2.00 9.08
CA MET A 54 -4.65 -2.79 9.24
C MET A 54 -5.53 -2.72 7.99
N ILE A 55 -5.72 -1.53 7.41
CA ILE A 55 -6.50 -1.31 6.19
C ILE A 55 -5.87 -2.05 5.00
N THR A 56 -4.54 -2.08 4.92
CA THR A 56 -3.78 -2.75 3.85
C THR A 56 -3.47 -4.22 4.14
N HIS A 57 -4.04 -4.83 5.16
CA HIS A 57 -3.79 -6.24 5.57
C HIS A 57 -2.32 -6.58 5.86
N LEU A 58 -1.47 -5.59 6.13
CA LEU A 58 -0.11 -5.79 6.62
C LEU A 58 -0.08 -6.06 8.13
N GLU A 59 -1.20 -5.76 8.81
CA GLU A 59 -1.39 -6.03 10.23
C GLU A 59 -2.81 -6.54 10.46
N SER A 60 -2.97 -7.55 11.32
CA SER A 60 -4.28 -8.10 11.65
C SER A 60 -5.10 -7.15 12.52
N ILE A 61 -6.40 -7.13 12.33
CA ILE A 61 -7.36 -6.41 13.16
C ILE A 61 -7.71 -7.27 14.37
N THR A 62 -7.77 -6.68 15.58
CA THR A 62 -8.20 -7.39 16.79
C THR A 62 -9.71 -7.37 16.92
N GLU A 63 -10.33 -6.22 16.76
CA GLU A 63 -11.77 -6.00 16.76
C GLU A 63 -12.12 -4.94 15.70
N GLY A 64 -13.38 -4.93 15.24
CA GLY A 64 -13.87 -4.02 14.22
C GLY A 64 -13.79 -4.59 12.81
N GLN A 65 -14.16 -3.78 11.81
CA GLN A 65 -14.29 -4.21 10.43
C GLN A 65 -13.78 -3.15 9.46
N VAL A 66 -13.33 -3.62 8.28
CA VAL A 66 -12.95 -2.77 7.14
C VAL A 66 -13.77 -3.17 5.93
N PHE A 67 -14.40 -2.19 5.31
CA PHE A 67 -15.15 -2.37 4.08
C PHE A 67 -14.49 -1.60 2.94
N LEU A 68 -14.30 -2.25 1.80
CA LEU A 68 -13.82 -1.66 0.56
C LEU A 68 -14.90 -1.78 -0.51
N LYS A 69 -15.35 -0.67 -1.08
CA LYS A 69 -16.45 -0.65 -2.08
C LYS A 69 -17.70 -1.42 -1.56
N GLY A 70 -17.99 -1.32 -0.27
CA GLY A 70 -19.10 -2.02 0.38
C GLY A 70 -18.89 -3.50 0.70
N LYS A 71 -17.76 -4.11 0.26
CA LYS A 71 -17.40 -5.50 0.57
C LYS A 71 -16.59 -5.52 1.87
N ASP A 72 -16.96 -6.37 2.82
CA ASP A 72 -16.15 -6.63 4.01
C ASP A 72 -14.85 -7.34 3.62
N ILE A 73 -13.72 -6.67 3.90
CA ILE A 73 -12.37 -7.19 3.63
C ILE A 73 -11.62 -7.55 4.91
N THR A 74 -12.21 -7.42 6.09
CA THR A 74 -11.56 -7.57 7.41
C THR A 74 -10.70 -8.82 7.53
N ASN A 75 -11.19 -9.95 7.01
CA ASN A 75 -10.51 -11.24 7.05
C ASN A 75 -10.21 -11.78 5.64
N ALA A 76 -10.04 -10.91 4.66
CA ALA A 76 -9.77 -11.31 3.28
C ALA A 76 -8.55 -12.23 3.18
N ARG A 77 -8.65 -13.30 2.38
CA ARG A 77 -7.59 -14.29 2.15
C ARG A 77 -7.60 -14.77 0.71
N GLY A 78 -6.51 -15.35 0.27
CA GLY A 78 -6.42 -15.98 -1.03
C GLY A 78 -6.78 -15.03 -2.17
N LYS A 79 -7.86 -15.32 -2.90
CA LYS A 79 -8.33 -14.51 -4.04
C LYS A 79 -8.82 -13.13 -3.59
N ASP A 80 -9.63 -13.05 -2.54
CA ASP A 80 -10.17 -11.78 -2.04
C ASP A 80 -9.05 -10.83 -1.58
N LEU A 81 -8.01 -11.34 -0.93
CA LEU A 81 -6.84 -10.55 -0.54
C LEU A 81 -6.07 -10.02 -1.75
N ARG A 82 -5.94 -10.83 -2.81
CA ARG A 82 -5.30 -10.37 -4.06
C ARG A 82 -6.09 -9.26 -4.74
N GLU A 83 -7.41 -9.36 -4.75
CA GLU A 83 -8.30 -8.30 -5.26
C GLU A 83 -8.15 -7.03 -4.41
N THR A 84 -8.12 -7.16 -3.07
CA THR A 84 -7.88 -6.03 -2.17
C THR A 84 -6.55 -5.34 -2.47
N TYR A 85 -5.47 -6.09 -2.72
CA TYR A 85 -4.17 -5.51 -3.08
C TYR A 85 -4.12 -4.86 -4.48
N GLN A 86 -5.09 -5.13 -5.35
CA GLN A 86 -5.23 -4.38 -6.60
C GLN A 86 -5.90 -3.02 -6.37
N ASP A 87 -6.83 -2.96 -5.43
CA ASP A 87 -7.60 -1.76 -5.14
C ASP A 87 -6.91 -0.80 -4.13
N ILE A 88 -6.14 -1.34 -3.19
CA ILE A 88 -5.43 -0.54 -2.15
C ILE A 88 -3.94 -0.78 -2.24
N GLN A 89 -3.17 0.31 -2.30
CA GLN A 89 -1.71 0.27 -2.28
C GLN A 89 -1.13 1.14 -1.16
N MET A 90 0.05 0.80 -0.69
CA MET A 90 0.74 1.53 0.37
C MET A 90 2.13 1.97 -0.07
N VAL A 91 2.43 3.25 0.13
CA VAL A 91 3.79 3.78 0.03
C VAL A 91 4.36 3.92 1.45
N PHE A 92 5.48 3.25 1.71
CA PHE A 92 6.11 3.26 3.03
C PHE A 92 6.93 4.55 3.26
N GLN A 93 7.08 4.91 4.53
CA GLN A 93 7.89 6.07 4.94
C GLN A 93 9.36 5.91 4.57
N MET A 94 9.90 4.69 4.62
CA MET A 94 11.26 4.33 4.21
C MET A 94 11.21 3.39 2.98
N PRO A 95 10.99 3.95 1.78
CA PRO A 95 10.72 3.14 0.60
C PRO A 95 11.88 2.25 0.17
N MET A 96 13.13 2.65 0.47
CA MET A 96 14.33 1.86 0.18
C MET A 96 14.27 0.45 0.77
N GLU A 97 13.77 0.33 2.00
CA GLU A 97 13.66 -0.95 2.71
C GLU A 97 12.58 -1.88 2.13
N SER A 98 11.71 -1.34 1.28
CA SER A 98 10.63 -2.10 0.66
C SER A 98 10.98 -2.70 -0.70
N PHE A 99 12.22 -2.48 -1.18
CA PHE A 99 12.74 -3.08 -2.41
C PHE A 99 13.78 -4.15 -2.09
N ASP A 100 13.76 -5.26 -2.84
CA ASP A 100 14.85 -6.25 -2.78
C ASP A 100 16.12 -5.62 -3.41
N PRO A 101 17.22 -5.47 -2.65
CA PRO A 101 18.44 -4.85 -3.15
C PRO A 101 19.12 -5.62 -4.29
N ARG A 102 18.72 -6.87 -4.53
CA ARG A 102 19.26 -7.74 -5.59
C ARG A 102 18.49 -7.61 -6.90
N CYS A 103 17.33 -6.97 -6.88
CA CYS A 103 16.47 -6.76 -8.04
C CYS A 103 16.57 -5.32 -8.54
N THR A 104 16.35 -5.11 -9.84
CA THR A 104 16.26 -3.75 -10.37
C THR A 104 14.97 -3.06 -9.90
N LEU A 105 14.95 -1.74 -9.95
CA LEU A 105 13.76 -0.96 -9.63
C LEU A 105 12.60 -1.31 -10.57
N GLY A 106 12.89 -1.54 -11.85
CA GLY A 106 11.92 -1.98 -12.84
C GLY A 106 11.33 -3.34 -12.53
N ASP A 107 12.13 -4.27 -12.00
CA ASP A 107 11.62 -5.57 -11.53
C ASP A 107 10.66 -5.39 -10.34
N GLY A 108 11.00 -4.53 -9.39
CA GLY A 108 10.16 -4.23 -8.24
C GLY A 108 8.84 -3.57 -8.62
N ILE A 109 8.84 -2.59 -9.55
CA ILE A 109 7.62 -1.96 -10.06
C ILE A 109 6.77 -2.97 -10.85
N GLY A 110 7.42 -3.77 -11.71
CA GLY A 110 6.75 -4.69 -12.62
C GLY A 110 6.28 -6.00 -12.00
N GLU A 111 6.61 -6.28 -10.75
CA GLU A 111 6.28 -7.55 -10.08
C GLU A 111 4.77 -7.80 -10.04
N SER A 112 4.00 -6.81 -9.58
CA SER A 112 2.54 -6.92 -9.50
C SER A 112 1.91 -7.11 -10.88
N LEU A 113 2.41 -6.42 -11.91
CA LEU A 113 1.95 -6.57 -13.30
C LEU A 113 2.20 -7.99 -13.83
N ARG A 114 3.37 -8.55 -13.56
CA ARG A 114 3.69 -9.94 -13.93
C ARG A 114 2.81 -10.94 -13.20
N ASN A 115 2.53 -10.70 -11.93
CA ASN A 115 1.61 -11.53 -11.13
C ASN A 115 0.16 -11.50 -11.65
N MET A 116 -0.22 -10.43 -12.35
CA MET A 116 -1.50 -10.32 -13.09
C MET A 116 -1.45 -11.00 -14.47
N GLY A 117 -0.34 -11.63 -14.85
CA GLY A 117 -0.20 -12.31 -16.14
C GLY A 117 0.20 -11.41 -17.31
N ILE A 118 0.60 -10.16 -17.06
CA ILE A 118 1.04 -9.24 -18.11
C ILE A 118 2.41 -9.70 -18.65
N SER A 119 2.55 -9.70 -19.96
CA SER A 119 3.80 -10.12 -20.62
C SER A 119 4.98 -9.23 -20.21
N ARG A 120 6.21 -9.78 -20.27
CA ARG A 120 7.43 -9.03 -19.93
C ARG A 120 7.58 -7.75 -20.74
N THR A 121 7.33 -7.81 -22.05
CA THR A 121 7.44 -6.66 -22.95
C THR A 121 6.45 -5.57 -22.58
N GLU A 122 5.21 -5.91 -22.31
CA GLU A 122 4.18 -4.95 -21.91
C GLU A 122 4.46 -4.42 -20.50
N THR A 123 4.92 -5.27 -19.56
CA THR A 123 5.35 -4.85 -18.23
C THR A 123 6.45 -3.79 -18.32
N ARG A 124 7.47 -4.01 -19.15
CA ARG A 124 8.57 -3.05 -19.33
C ARG A 124 8.06 -1.69 -19.80
N LYS A 125 7.20 -1.65 -20.82
CA LYS A 125 6.60 -0.41 -21.32
C LYS A 125 5.82 0.34 -20.24
N ARG A 126 5.02 -0.38 -19.44
CA ARG A 126 4.24 0.23 -18.36
C ARG A 126 5.14 0.78 -17.25
N VAL A 127 6.19 0.06 -16.90
CA VAL A 127 7.19 0.50 -15.92
C VAL A 127 7.87 1.80 -16.37
N GLU A 128 8.34 1.86 -17.61
CA GLU A 128 8.97 3.05 -18.18
C GLU A 128 8.02 4.26 -18.15
N ASN A 129 6.77 4.08 -18.61
CA ASN A 129 5.75 5.14 -18.55
C ASN A 129 5.45 5.59 -17.12
N LEU A 130 5.37 4.67 -16.15
CA LEU A 130 5.14 5.01 -14.74
C LEU A 130 6.29 5.81 -14.15
N LEU A 131 7.54 5.47 -14.48
CA LEU A 131 8.72 6.24 -14.06
C LEU A 131 8.66 7.66 -14.61
N GLU A 132 8.38 7.83 -15.91
CA GLU A 132 8.24 9.13 -16.54
C GLU A 132 7.13 9.98 -15.89
N ARG A 133 5.97 9.38 -15.62
CA ARG A 133 4.86 10.05 -14.90
C ARG A 133 5.24 10.48 -13.48
N CYS A 134 6.19 9.77 -12.85
CA CYS A 134 6.75 10.14 -11.55
C CYS A 134 7.96 11.09 -11.66
N GLY A 135 8.29 11.59 -12.86
CA GLY A 135 9.40 12.53 -13.11
C GLY A 135 10.77 11.88 -13.02
N LEU A 136 10.89 10.62 -13.44
CA LEU A 136 12.14 9.87 -13.57
C LEU A 136 12.31 9.38 -15.00
N ASP A 137 13.55 9.36 -15.49
CA ASP A 137 13.84 8.80 -16.81
C ASP A 137 13.60 7.28 -16.82
N SER A 138 13.21 6.75 -17.98
CA SER A 138 12.93 5.30 -18.16
C SER A 138 14.13 4.41 -17.81
N GLU A 139 15.36 4.93 -17.94
CA GLU A 139 16.59 4.22 -17.58
C GLU A 139 16.67 3.82 -16.08
N TYR A 140 15.89 4.49 -15.21
CA TYR A 140 15.80 4.12 -13.80
C TYR A 140 15.24 2.70 -13.59
N ALA A 141 14.57 2.15 -14.58
CA ALA A 141 14.11 0.77 -14.53
C ALA A 141 15.25 -0.24 -14.38
N ASP A 142 16.45 0.09 -14.90
CA ASP A 142 17.62 -0.81 -14.89
C ASP A 142 18.55 -0.56 -13.67
N ARG A 143 18.24 0.46 -12.87
CA ARG A 143 19.00 0.77 -11.66
C ARG A 143 18.58 -0.10 -10.47
N TYR A 144 19.51 -0.30 -9.55
CA TYR A 144 19.26 -0.96 -8.27
C TYR A 144 18.92 0.05 -7.18
N PRO A 145 18.23 -0.37 -6.09
CA PRO A 145 17.84 0.54 -5.00
C PRO A 145 19.01 1.37 -4.43
N HIS A 146 20.19 0.80 -4.29
CA HIS A 146 21.38 1.47 -3.76
C HIS A 146 22.01 2.50 -4.73
N GLN A 147 21.55 2.58 -5.98
CA GLN A 147 22.06 3.50 -7.01
C GLN A 147 21.22 4.77 -7.15
N VAL A 148 20.23 4.96 -6.27
CA VAL A 148 19.31 6.09 -6.35
C VAL A 148 19.25 6.85 -5.02
N SER A 149 18.95 8.15 -5.08
CA SER A 149 18.75 8.95 -3.87
C SER A 149 17.43 8.60 -3.18
N GLY A 150 17.28 8.98 -1.90
CA GLY A 150 16.04 8.76 -1.15
C GLY A 150 14.80 9.34 -1.83
N GLY A 151 14.89 10.56 -2.37
CA GLY A 151 13.77 11.18 -3.11
C GLY A 151 13.46 10.49 -4.44
N GLN A 152 14.46 9.95 -5.14
CA GLN A 152 14.26 9.14 -6.33
C GLN A 152 13.60 7.81 -5.97
N CYS A 153 14.08 7.13 -4.90
CA CYS A 153 13.48 5.90 -4.41
C CYS A 153 12.01 6.09 -4.00
N GLN A 154 11.68 7.25 -3.41
CA GLN A 154 10.29 7.58 -3.08
C GLN A 154 9.40 7.68 -4.31
N ARG A 155 9.88 8.33 -5.39
CA ARG A 155 9.15 8.40 -6.66
C ARG A 155 8.99 7.02 -7.31
N VAL A 156 10.00 6.17 -7.22
CA VAL A 156 9.94 4.77 -7.67
C VAL A 156 8.90 3.98 -6.87
N ALA A 157 8.82 4.18 -5.55
CA ALA A 157 7.80 3.51 -4.72
C ALA A 157 6.38 3.98 -5.06
N ILE A 158 6.21 5.25 -5.41
CA ILE A 158 4.93 5.76 -5.94
C ILE A 158 4.61 5.10 -7.28
N ALA A 159 5.57 5.00 -8.20
CA ALA A 159 5.39 4.32 -9.48
C ALA A 159 4.98 2.84 -9.28
N ARG A 160 5.58 2.15 -8.29
CA ARG A 160 5.20 0.78 -7.93
C ARG A 160 3.76 0.69 -7.43
N ALA A 161 3.36 1.59 -6.55
CA ALA A 161 1.99 1.62 -6.03
C ALA A 161 0.98 1.87 -7.16
N LEU A 162 1.28 2.76 -8.10
CA LEU A 162 0.42 3.09 -9.24
C LEU A 162 0.37 2.00 -10.32
N ALA A 163 1.24 0.99 -10.28
CA ALA A 163 1.36 -0.03 -11.33
C ALA A 163 0.07 -0.81 -11.57
N VAL A 164 -0.69 -1.08 -10.53
CA VAL A 164 -1.97 -1.81 -10.61
C VAL A 164 -3.18 -0.89 -10.80
N SER A 165 -2.96 0.44 -10.92
CA SER A 165 -4.03 1.45 -11.01
C SER A 165 -5.01 1.37 -9.83
N PRO A 166 -4.53 1.48 -8.58
CA PRO A 166 -5.35 1.30 -7.41
C PRO A 166 -6.40 2.41 -7.28
N GLU A 167 -7.44 2.12 -6.52
CA GLU A 167 -8.50 3.09 -6.17
C GLU A 167 -8.11 3.96 -4.96
N ILE A 168 -7.23 3.41 -4.08
CA ILE A 168 -6.72 4.05 -2.86
C ILE A 168 -5.22 3.82 -2.75
#